data_e799ae029db5eea99b5f9d20619c2b38
#
_entry.id   e799ae029db5eea99b5f9d20619c2b38
#
_cell.length_a   1.000
_cell.length_b   1.000
_cell.length_c   1.000
_cell.angle_alpha   90.00
_cell.angle_beta   90.00
_cell.angle_gamma   90.00
#
_symmetry.space_group_name_H-M   'P 1'
#
loop_
_entity.id
_entity.type
_entity.pdbx_description
1 polymer ?
#
loop_
_entity_poly.entity_id
_entity_poly.type
_entity_poly.pdbx_seq_one_letter_code
_entity_poly.pdbx_strand_id
1 'polypeptide(L)'
;MCRSRKSRCDGTKPKCKLCTELGAECIYREPGIKLDAGDKLILERLNRIENLLQMNMVGHGNGMSLSHDSPNMSNGTALSGDNLMMQNGTNNNFVSIIPSGGLGTWSATATNISTMPKVHTNAALHLLQWPLIRDLVSRPYDPQILLQLEMAREPLHSLAKTPCVDLSNTNAYIEAYFDRVNIWYACVNPYTWRSHYRIALSNGFREGPESCIVLLVLSLGQASLRGSISRIVPHEDPPGLQYFTAAWSLLPGMMTSNSVLAAQCHLLAAAYLFYLVRPLEAWNLLCTTSTKLQLLLMTPNRVPTDQRELIERIYWNSLLFESDLLAELDLPHSGVVAFEENVGLPCGFEGDEQEAVGRDELWYFLAEIALRRLLNRVSQLIYSKDSMASTTSLEPVVAELDFQLTQWYESLPVPLQFPFTRTMLPDPVQTVLRLRFFACRTIIYRPYILAVLDNEQAILDPAVRDSCTKCLEASIRQLEHITAQ
;
A
#
# COMPACT_ATOMS: atom_id res chain seq x y z
N MET A 1 5.19 8.58 39.03
CA MET A 1 5.99 8.87 40.26
C MET A 1 7.22 7.96 40.37
N CYS A 2 7.13 6.60 40.45
CA CYS A 2 8.29 5.72 40.54
C CYS A 2 9.32 5.87 39.42
N ARG A 3 8.87 6.06 38.14
CA ARG A 3 9.76 6.31 37.01
C ARG A 3 10.53 7.61 37.07
N SER A 4 9.92 8.69 37.53
CA SER A 4 10.59 9.98 37.67
C SER A 4 11.63 9.96 38.80
N ARG A 5 11.45 9.12 39.80
CA ARG A 5 12.39 8.92 40.91
C ARG A 5 13.39 7.77 40.69
N LYS A 6 13.36 7.14 39.52
CA LYS A 6 14.22 5.98 39.19
C LYS A 6 14.18 4.84 40.23
N SER A 7 13.05 4.68 40.94
CA SER A 7 12.87 3.64 41.94
C SER A 7 12.04 2.48 41.39
N ARG A 8 12.33 1.27 41.86
CA ARG A 8 11.64 0.06 41.44
C ARG A 8 10.21 0.06 41.98
N CYS A 9 9.22 -0.09 41.09
CA CYS A 9 7.81 -0.16 41.45
C CYS A 9 7.40 -1.63 41.64
N ASP A 10 6.63 -1.92 42.70
CA ASP A 10 6.10 -3.25 43.00
C ASP A 10 4.83 -3.60 42.20
N GLY A 11 4.23 -2.61 41.52
CA GLY A 11 3.09 -2.82 40.61
C GLY A 11 1.76 -3.10 41.31
N THR A 12 1.64 -3.02 42.62
CA THR A 12 0.38 -3.25 43.35
C THR A 12 -0.70 -2.22 43.00
N LYS A 13 -1.90 -2.68 42.66
CA LYS A 13 -3.07 -1.81 42.36
C LYS A 13 -3.96 -1.69 43.61
N PRO A 14 -4.65 -0.57 43.85
CA PRO A 14 -4.74 0.64 43.02
C PRO A 14 -3.54 1.58 43.12
N LYS A 15 -2.72 1.47 44.18
CA LYS A 15 -1.49 2.27 44.38
C LYS A 15 -0.34 1.34 44.76
N CYS A 16 0.83 1.54 44.18
CA CYS A 16 2.03 0.82 44.60
C CYS A 16 2.48 1.22 46.00
N LYS A 17 3.15 0.32 46.68
CA LYS A 17 3.56 0.49 48.08
C LYS A 17 4.33 1.79 48.31
N LEU A 18 5.27 2.13 47.43
CA LEU A 18 6.05 3.37 47.50
C LEU A 18 5.20 4.64 47.36
N CYS A 19 4.21 4.63 46.46
CA CYS A 19 3.32 5.78 46.30
C CYS A 19 2.32 5.92 47.47
N THR A 20 1.94 4.80 48.09
CA THR A 20 1.09 4.79 49.27
C THR A 20 1.84 5.37 50.47
N GLU A 21 3.08 4.96 50.71
CA GLU A 21 3.93 5.46 51.79
C GLU A 21 4.27 6.96 51.65
N LEU A 22 4.37 7.44 50.40
CA LEU A 22 4.69 8.84 50.10
C LEU A 22 3.46 9.74 49.92
N GLY A 23 2.24 9.23 50.12
CA GLY A 23 1.00 9.98 49.90
C GLY A 23 0.82 10.51 48.47
N ALA A 24 1.55 9.93 47.50
CA ALA A 24 1.61 10.43 46.15
C ALA A 24 0.53 9.78 45.26
N GLU A 25 0.12 10.50 44.23
CA GLU A 25 -0.76 9.96 43.19
C GLU A 25 -0.03 8.88 42.37
N CYS A 26 -0.67 7.69 42.25
CA CYS A 26 -0.12 6.55 41.55
C CYS A 26 -0.91 6.28 40.30
N ILE A 27 -0.43 6.80 39.18
CA ILE A 27 -1.04 6.58 37.88
C ILE A 27 -0.26 5.45 37.18
N TYR A 28 -0.93 4.34 36.94
CA TYR A 28 -0.45 3.31 36.02
C TYR A 28 -0.87 3.74 34.61
N ARG A 29 0.10 4.17 33.81
CA ARG A 29 -0.16 4.26 32.37
C ARG A 29 -0.34 2.85 31.86
N GLU A 30 -1.44 2.61 31.22
CA GLU A 30 -1.57 1.43 30.36
C GLU A 30 -0.34 1.35 29.45
N PRO A 31 0.17 0.15 29.14
CA PRO A 31 1.33 0.04 28.27
C PRO A 31 0.98 0.75 26.96
N GLY A 32 1.52 1.96 26.83
CA GLY A 32 1.30 2.78 25.64
C GLY A 32 1.89 2.04 24.47
N ILE A 33 1.02 1.73 23.54
CA ILE A 33 1.31 1.07 22.28
C ILE A 33 2.44 1.81 21.60
N LYS A 34 3.50 1.10 21.32
CA LYS A 34 4.56 1.60 20.46
C LYS A 34 4.09 1.41 19.03
N LEU A 35 3.28 2.38 18.55
CA LEU A 35 3.17 2.56 17.10
C LEU A 35 4.58 2.68 16.55
N ASP A 36 4.87 1.95 15.52
CA ASP A 36 6.13 2.05 14.79
C ASP A 36 6.30 3.50 14.30
N ALA A 37 7.54 3.89 14.02
CA ALA A 37 7.83 5.26 13.60
C ALA A 37 7.11 5.62 12.30
N GLY A 38 6.91 4.66 11.38
CA GLY A 38 6.19 4.86 10.15
C GLY A 38 4.69 5.04 10.35
N ASP A 39 4.07 4.25 11.24
CA ASP A 39 2.64 4.40 11.55
C ASP A 39 2.33 5.76 12.19
N LYS A 40 3.22 6.22 13.09
CA LYS A 40 3.11 7.57 13.66
C LYS A 40 3.21 8.65 12.60
N LEU A 41 4.11 8.47 11.63
CA LEU A 41 4.28 9.42 10.54
C LEU A 41 3.05 9.43 9.62
N ILE A 42 2.45 8.27 9.34
CA ILE A 42 1.20 8.17 8.56
C ILE A 42 0.06 8.89 9.29
N LEU A 43 -0.12 8.61 10.59
CA LEU A 43 -1.14 9.27 11.40
C LEU A 43 -0.92 10.80 11.48
N GLU A 44 0.33 11.22 11.65
CA GLU A 44 0.68 12.64 11.65
C GLU A 44 0.37 13.32 10.30
N ARG A 45 0.63 12.63 9.21
CA ARG A 45 0.32 13.13 7.86
C ARG A 45 -1.18 13.20 7.61
N LEU A 46 -1.95 12.19 7.99
CA LEU A 46 -3.40 12.23 7.92
C LEU A 46 -3.98 13.40 8.72
N ASN A 47 -3.53 13.59 9.95
CA ASN A 47 -3.93 14.72 10.81
C ASN A 47 -3.50 16.07 10.21
N ARG A 48 -2.32 16.14 9.57
CA ARG A 48 -1.86 17.38 8.93
C ARG A 48 -2.71 17.75 7.73
N ILE A 49 -3.12 16.77 6.92
CA ILE A 49 -4.02 16.97 5.77
C ILE A 49 -5.38 17.44 6.27
N GLU A 50 -5.92 16.84 7.34
CA GLU A 50 -7.17 17.25 7.97
C GLU A 50 -7.11 18.72 8.46
N ASN A 51 -6.04 19.10 9.14
CA ASN A 51 -5.83 20.47 9.60
C ASN A 51 -5.75 21.48 8.45
N LEU A 52 -5.08 21.14 7.35
CA LEU A 52 -4.99 21.99 6.17
C LEU A 52 -6.36 22.20 5.51
N LEU A 53 -7.21 21.20 5.51
CA LEU A 53 -8.57 21.30 4.98
C LEU A 53 -9.48 22.12 5.89
N GLN A 54 -9.40 21.92 7.19
CA GLN A 54 -10.16 22.73 8.16
C GLN A 54 -9.78 24.21 8.05
N MET A 55 -8.49 24.51 7.81
CA MET A 55 -8.04 25.89 7.58
C MET A 55 -8.59 26.47 6.27
N ASN A 56 -8.67 25.67 5.20
CA ASN A 56 -9.22 26.11 3.92
C ASN A 56 -10.76 26.26 3.94
N MET A 57 -11.46 25.51 4.77
CA MET A 57 -12.91 25.69 4.96
C MET A 57 -13.27 26.91 5.80
N VAL A 58 -12.38 27.38 6.67
CA VAL A 58 -12.57 28.58 7.50
C VAL A 58 -12.14 29.86 6.76
N GLY A 59 -11.35 29.76 5.68
CA GLY A 59 -10.75 30.89 4.94
C GLY A 59 -11.65 31.61 3.94
N HIS A 60 -12.96 31.34 3.84
CA HIS A 60 -13.90 32.09 3.02
C HIS A 60 -14.65 33.16 3.82
N GLY A 61 -13.95 33.91 4.65
CA GLY A 61 -14.47 35.07 5.33
C GLY A 61 -13.37 36.05 5.70
N ASN A 62 -13.29 37.12 4.91
CA ASN A 62 -12.62 38.38 5.16
C ASN A 62 -11.08 38.46 5.08
N GLY A 63 -10.71 39.35 4.21
CA GLY A 63 -9.42 39.77 3.75
C GLY A 63 -8.54 40.55 4.72
N MET A 64 -7.40 40.88 4.17
CA MET A 64 -6.40 41.92 4.47
C MET A 64 -5.21 41.61 5.36
N SER A 65 -4.12 41.78 4.65
CA SER A 65 -2.86 42.49 4.91
C SER A 65 -1.72 41.83 5.67
N LEU A 66 -0.65 41.64 4.90
CA LEU A 66 0.76 42.06 5.06
C LEU A 66 1.40 42.04 6.45
N SER A 67 2.48 41.29 6.59
CA SER A 67 3.82 41.91 6.73
C SER A 67 4.94 40.85 6.83
N HIS A 68 6.01 41.18 6.14
CA HIS A 68 7.40 40.76 6.22
C HIS A 68 7.88 40.45 7.63
N ASP A 69 8.74 39.42 7.78
CA ASP A 69 10.11 39.59 8.24
C ASP A 69 10.88 38.25 8.17
N SER A 70 11.96 38.29 7.43
CA SER A 70 13.08 37.34 7.54
C SER A 70 14.10 37.92 8.55
N PRO A 71 14.89 37.08 9.20
CA PRO A 71 16.32 37.38 9.15
C PRO A 71 17.23 36.18 8.89
N ASN A 72 18.20 36.51 8.12
CA ASN A 72 19.50 35.96 7.75
C ASN A 72 20.41 35.53 8.92
N MET A 73 21.46 34.84 8.48
CA MET A 73 22.85 34.72 9.00
C MET A 73 23.18 33.31 9.50
N SER A 74 24.27 32.72 9.24
CA SER A 74 25.50 32.81 8.44
C SER A 74 26.54 31.87 9.05
N ASN A 75 27.29 31.19 8.19
CA ASN A 75 28.71 30.85 8.29
C ASN A 75 29.34 30.04 9.41
N GLY A 76 30.20 29.12 9.00
CA GLY A 76 31.36 28.64 9.72
C GLY A 76 31.91 27.30 9.22
N THR A 77 32.72 27.31 8.17
CA THR A 77 34.10 26.80 7.98
C THR A 77 34.62 25.82 9.04
N ALA A 78 35.24 24.69 8.75
CA ALA A 78 36.33 24.26 7.96
C ALA A 78 37.04 23.03 8.58
N LEU A 79 37.61 22.21 7.75
CA LEU A 79 38.92 21.51 7.78
C LEU A 79 39.12 20.19 8.55
N SER A 80 39.44 19.21 7.76
CA SER A 80 40.68 18.38 7.67
C SER A 80 40.85 17.15 8.55
N GLY A 81 41.28 16.09 7.92
CA GLY A 81 42.24 15.14 8.48
C GLY A 81 42.10 13.69 8.02
N ASP A 82 42.94 13.33 7.08
CA ASP A 82 43.31 12.00 6.59
C ASP A 82 43.45 10.93 7.69
N ASN A 83 43.15 9.67 7.38
CA ASN A 83 44.16 8.63 7.29
C ASN A 83 43.62 7.29 6.79
N LEU A 84 44.30 6.80 5.77
CA LEU A 84 44.26 5.45 5.23
C LEU A 84 44.80 4.42 6.23
N MET A 85 44.19 3.23 6.29
CA MET A 85 44.94 1.97 6.33
C MET A 85 44.11 0.81 5.76
N MET A 86 44.70 0.18 4.77
CA MET A 86 44.34 -1.12 4.18
C MET A 86 44.52 -2.25 5.21
N GLN A 87 43.60 -3.22 5.22
CA GLN A 87 43.99 -4.62 5.37
C GLN A 87 43.00 -5.55 4.66
N ASN A 88 43.58 -6.45 3.87
CA ASN A 88 42.97 -7.51 3.09
C ASN A 88 42.36 -8.60 3.96
N GLY A 89 41.21 -9.09 3.58
CA GLY A 89 40.63 -10.34 4.09
C GLY A 89 39.44 -10.76 3.24
N THR A 90 39.67 -11.71 2.35
CA THR A 90 38.71 -12.40 1.51
C THR A 90 37.60 -13.07 2.33
N ASN A 91 36.37 -12.63 2.17
CA ASN A 91 35.20 -13.49 2.32
C ASN A 91 34.03 -12.90 1.51
N ASN A 92 33.51 -13.73 0.62
CA ASN A 92 32.39 -13.46 -0.25
C ASN A 92 31.10 -13.29 0.58
N ASN A 93 30.81 -12.06 0.96
CA ASN A 93 29.48 -11.61 1.29
C ASN A 93 29.28 -10.31 0.52
N PHE A 94 28.29 -10.27 -0.35
CA PHE A 94 27.81 -9.04 -0.95
C PHE A 94 27.29 -8.13 0.17
N VAL A 95 28.20 -7.39 0.78
CA VAL A 95 27.86 -6.30 1.69
C VAL A 95 27.62 -5.10 0.81
N SER A 96 26.35 -4.72 0.77
CA SER A 96 25.87 -3.47 0.22
C SER A 96 26.61 -2.30 0.87
N ILE A 97 27.51 -1.67 0.13
CA ILE A 97 28.18 -0.44 0.55
C ILE A 97 27.19 0.69 0.30
N ILE A 98 26.44 1.08 1.33
CA ILE A 98 25.68 2.33 1.34
C ILE A 98 26.60 3.40 1.93
N PRO A 99 26.89 4.50 1.21
CA PRO A 99 27.62 5.62 1.79
C PRO A 99 26.79 6.26 2.91
N SER A 100 27.35 6.28 4.12
CA SER A 100 26.77 6.97 5.28
C SER A 100 26.82 8.49 5.04
N GLY A 101 25.70 9.04 4.60
CA GLY A 101 25.49 10.47 4.43
C GLY A 101 24.09 10.86 4.89
N GLY A 102 23.91 11.02 6.19
CA GLY A 102 22.93 11.92 6.79
C GLY A 102 21.47 11.55 6.74
N LEU A 103 21.06 10.43 7.36
CA LEU A 103 19.77 10.23 8.00
C LEU A 103 19.98 9.15 9.06
N GLY A 104 19.56 9.40 10.25
CA GLY A 104 19.84 8.72 11.50
C GLY A 104 20.10 7.21 11.41
N THR A 105 21.06 6.77 12.20
CA THR A 105 21.44 5.38 12.44
C THR A 105 20.25 4.44 12.54
N TRP A 106 19.91 3.78 11.44
CA TRP A 106 18.96 2.67 11.44
C TRP A 106 19.70 1.42 11.88
N SER A 107 19.31 0.89 13.00
CA SER A 107 19.87 -0.34 13.56
C SER A 107 19.66 -1.50 12.58
N ALA A 108 20.73 -2.22 12.27
CA ALA A 108 20.77 -3.36 11.34
C ALA A 108 19.94 -4.60 11.81
N THR A 109 19.05 -4.46 12.76
CA THR A 109 18.19 -5.53 13.29
C THR A 109 16.80 -5.55 12.69
N ALA A 110 16.50 -4.65 11.72
CA ALA A 110 15.17 -4.52 11.12
C ALA A 110 15.00 -5.27 9.79
N THR A 111 15.84 -6.24 9.49
CA THR A 111 15.89 -6.91 8.17
C THR A 111 14.72 -7.84 7.85
N ASN A 112 13.68 -7.89 8.69
CA ASN A 112 12.57 -8.84 8.49
C ASN A 112 11.18 -8.21 8.48
N ILE A 113 11.05 -6.90 8.24
CA ILE A 113 9.80 -6.19 8.59
C ILE A 113 8.69 -6.34 7.56
N SER A 114 8.94 -6.77 6.34
CA SER A 114 7.89 -6.71 5.31
C SER A 114 7.77 -7.91 4.37
N THR A 115 8.51 -8.98 4.59
CA THR A 115 8.31 -10.19 3.80
C THR A 115 7.00 -10.87 4.20
N MET A 116 6.00 -10.87 3.31
CA MET A 116 4.80 -11.66 3.52
C MET A 116 5.16 -13.14 3.68
N PRO A 117 4.79 -13.81 4.77
CA PRO A 117 5.03 -15.25 4.92
C PRO A 117 4.22 -15.98 3.83
N LYS A 118 4.82 -16.99 3.20
CA LYS A 118 4.11 -17.83 2.23
C LYS A 118 2.82 -18.45 2.78
N VAL A 119 2.78 -18.74 4.07
CA VAL A 119 1.60 -19.28 4.76
C VAL A 119 0.42 -18.31 4.74
N HIS A 120 0.68 -16.99 4.72
CA HIS A 120 -0.39 -15.99 4.65
C HIS A 120 -0.89 -15.78 3.22
N THR A 121 -0.01 -15.75 2.23
CA THR A 121 -0.40 -15.64 0.82
C THR A 121 -1.30 -16.79 0.39
N ASN A 122 -1.07 -17.97 0.95
CA ASN A 122 -1.84 -19.18 0.70
C ASN A 122 -2.91 -19.48 1.76
N ALA A 123 -3.38 -18.49 2.52
CA ALA A 123 -4.33 -18.72 3.62
C ALA A 123 -5.64 -19.37 3.15
N ALA A 124 -6.18 -18.96 2.00
CA ALA A 124 -7.38 -19.57 1.43
C ALA A 124 -7.13 -21.04 1.08
N LEU A 125 -5.97 -21.36 0.50
CA LEU A 125 -5.56 -22.70 0.18
C LEU A 125 -5.41 -23.59 1.39
N HIS A 126 -4.69 -23.07 2.38
CA HIS A 126 -4.43 -23.80 3.61
C HIS A 126 -5.74 -24.16 4.30
N LEU A 127 -6.69 -23.22 4.35
CA LEU A 127 -8.04 -23.45 4.88
C LEU A 127 -8.83 -24.48 4.07
N LEU A 128 -8.81 -24.39 2.75
CA LEU A 128 -9.56 -25.29 1.87
C LEU A 128 -8.97 -26.70 1.77
N GLN A 129 -7.72 -26.89 2.16
CA GLN A 129 -7.09 -28.22 2.29
C GLN A 129 -7.43 -28.95 3.60
N TRP A 130 -7.98 -28.24 4.59
CA TRP A 130 -8.39 -28.85 5.84
C TRP A 130 -9.51 -29.87 5.60
N PRO A 131 -9.43 -31.09 6.13
CA PRO A 131 -10.40 -32.14 5.85
C PRO A 131 -11.84 -31.70 6.12
N LEU A 132 -12.11 -31.05 7.26
CA LEU A 132 -13.43 -30.53 7.61
C LEU A 132 -13.97 -29.50 6.62
N ILE A 133 -13.13 -28.59 6.12
CA ILE A 133 -13.54 -27.56 5.17
C ILE A 133 -13.65 -28.14 3.77
N ARG A 134 -12.69 -28.99 3.37
CA ARG A 134 -12.70 -29.67 2.08
C ARG A 134 -13.98 -30.49 1.86
N ASP A 135 -14.47 -31.17 2.90
CA ASP A 135 -15.67 -32.00 2.83
C ASP A 135 -16.97 -31.15 2.74
N LEU A 136 -16.91 -29.86 3.14
CA LEU A 136 -18.03 -28.91 2.98
C LEU A 136 -18.05 -28.23 1.61
N VAL A 137 -16.95 -28.23 0.88
CA VAL A 137 -16.83 -27.53 -0.40
C VAL A 137 -17.12 -28.49 -1.55
N SER A 138 -18.18 -28.20 -2.31
CA SER A 138 -18.59 -29.04 -3.44
C SER A 138 -17.58 -29.10 -4.59
N ARG A 139 -16.70 -28.12 -4.68
CA ARG A 139 -15.59 -28.05 -5.64
C ARG A 139 -14.34 -27.57 -4.90
N PRO A 140 -13.35 -28.45 -4.67
CA PRO A 140 -12.09 -28.03 -4.06
C PRO A 140 -11.40 -26.98 -4.95
N TYR A 141 -11.02 -25.87 -4.32
CA TYR A 141 -10.25 -24.83 -4.97
C TYR A 141 -8.76 -25.20 -4.90
N ASP A 142 -8.13 -25.27 -6.07
CA ASP A 142 -6.69 -25.48 -6.19
C ASP A 142 -6.06 -24.29 -6.92
N PRO A 143 -5.25 -23.45 -6.28
CA PRO A 143 -4.59 -22.32 -6.92
C PRO A 143 -3.49 -22.71 -7.89
N GLN A 144 -2.96 -23.93 -7.77
CA GLN A 144 -2.09 -24.45 -8.82
C GLN A 144 -2.84 -24.53 -10.15
N ILE A 145 -4.14 -24.86 -10.13
CA ILE A 145 -4.99 -24.84 -11.32
C ILE A 145 -5.14 -23.43 -11.88
N LEU A 146 -5.33 -22.41 -11.01
CA LEU A 146 -5.41 -21.02 -11.48
C LEU A 146 -4.11 -20.57 -12.14
N LEU A 147 -2.97 -20.86 -11.51
CA LEU A 147 -1.68 -20.53 -12.10
C LEU A 147 -1.45 -21.24 -13.43
N GLN A 148 -1.81 -22.53 -13.54
CA GLN A 148 -1.71 -23.29 -14.77
C GLN A 148 -2.62 -22.72 -15.87
N LEU A 149 -3.85 -22.32 -15.54
CA LEU A 149 -4.78 -21.67 -16.47
C LEU A 149 -4.23 -20.35 -16.98
N GLU A 150 -3.66 -19.53 -16.10
CA GLU A 150 -3.02 -18.26 -16.50
C GLU A 150 -1.76 -18.49 -17.34
N MET A 151 -0.95 -19.50 -17.03
CA MET A 151 0.22 -19.87 -17.86
C MET A 151 -0.16 -20.40 -19.24
N ALA A 152 -1.29 -21.09 -19.36
CA ALA A 152 -1.80 -21.63 -20.62
C ALA A 152 -2.64 -20.62 -21.40
N ARG A 153 -2.86 -19.42 -20.85
CA ARG A 153 -3.73 -18.41 -21.45
C ARG A 153 -3.13 -17.85 -22.74
N GLU A 154 -3.95 -17.81 -23.79
CA GLU A 154 -3.54 -17.23 -25.07
C GLU A 154 -3.21 -15.72 -24.93
N PRO A 155 -2.14 -15.26 -25.58
CA PRO A 155 -1.82 -13.84 -25.65
C PRO A 155 -2.97 -13.04 -26.27
N LEU A 156 -3.07 -11.75 -25.94
CA LEU A 156 -4.03 -10.85 -26.55
C LEU A 156 -3.67 -10.63 -28.02
N HIS A 157 -4.39 -11.26 -28.94
CA HIS A 157 -4.16 -11.14 -30.38
C HIS A 157 -4.22 -9.69 -30.90
N SER A 158 -5.04 -8.85 -30.24
CA SER A 158 -5.14 -7.43 -30.56
C SER A 158 -3.84 -6.66 -30.35
N LEU A 159 -2.94 -7.12 -29.48
CA LEU A 159 -1.63 -6.49 -29.26
C LEU A 159 -0.70 -6.61 -30.47
N ALA A 160 -0.95 -7.56 -31.35
CA ALA A 160 -0.20 -7.74 -32.61
C ALA A 160 -0.70 -6.87 -33.77
N LYS A 161 -1.86 -6.19 -33.60
CA LYS A 161 -2.45 -5.34 -34.65
C LYS A 161 -1.84 -3.96 -34.63
N THR A 162 -1.84 -3.29 -35.78
CA THR A 162 -1.47 -1.88 -35.85
C THR A 162 -2.49 -1.04 -35.08
N PRO A 163 -2.08 -0.29 -34.05
CA PRO A 163 -3.02 0.47 -33.25
C PRO A 163 -3.65 1.60 -34.07
N CYS A 164 -4.97 1.78 -33.96
CA CYS A 164 -5.69 2.93 -34.45
C CYS A 164 -6.16 3.73 -33.23
N VAL A 165 -5.62 4.94 -33.07
CA VAL A 165 -5.94 5.80 -31.92
C VAL A 165 -6.99 6.84 -32.34
N ASP A 166 -8.19 6.71 -31.76
CA ASP A 166 -9.25 7.72 -31.90
C ASP A 166 -9.13 8.78 -30.80
N LEU A 167 -8.93 10.02 -31.19
CA LEU A 167 -8.75 11.14 -30.28
C LEU A 167 -10.04 11.96 -30.03
N SER A 168 -11.18 11.54 -30.56
CA SER A 168 -12.44 12.32 -30.51
C SER A 168 -12.96 12.50 -29.08
N ASN A 169 -12.76 11.54 -28.17
CA ASN A 169 -13.31 11.55 -26.81
C ASN A 169 -12.24 11.68 -25.72
N THR A 170 -11.04 12.14 -26.06
CA THR A 170 -9.90 12.16 -25.13
C THR A 170 -10.18 12.94 -23.86
N ASN A 171 -10.86 14.07 -23.91
CA ASN A 171 -11.16 14.88 -22.73
C ASN A 171 -12.02 14.12 -21.72
N ALA A 172 -13.06 13.42 -22.18
CA ALA A 172 -13.92 12.63 -21.32
C ALA A 172 -13.15 11.47 -20.66
N TYR A 173 -12.20 10.84 -21.37
CA TYR A 173 -11.38 9.79 -20.83
C TYR A 173 -10.33 10.29 -19.83
N ILE A 174 -9.76 11.47 -20.09
CA ILE A 174 -8.83 12.13 -19.17
C ILE A 174 -9.55 12.49 -17.86
N GLU A 175 -10.70 13.14 -17.94
CA GLU A 175 -11.51 13.48 -16.77
C GLU A 175 -11.91 12.21 -16.00
N ALA A 176 -12.39 11.18 -16.68
CA ALA A 176 -12.73 9.91 -16.06
C ALA A 176 -11.54 9.22 -15.38
N TYR A 177 -10.34 9.33 -15.95
CA TYR A 177 -9.14 8.83 -15.33
C TYR A 177 -8.85 9.53 -14.00
N PHE A 178 -8.80 10.85 -13.98
CA PHE A 178 -8.49 11.59 -12.76
C PHE A 178 -9.57 11.45 -11.69
N ASP A 179 -10.83 11.41 -12.07
CA ASP A 179 -11.96 11.30 -11.13
C ASP A 179 -12.16 9.87 -10.59
N ARG A 180 -11.83 8.83 -11.37
CA ARG A 180 -12.23 7.45 -11.04
C ARG A 180 -11.07 6.47 -10.93
N VAL A 181 -9.90 6.78 -11.46
CA VAL A 181 -8.75 5.87 -11.48
C VAL A 181 -7.60 6.41 -10.63
N ASN A 182 -7.22 7.67 -10.84
CA ASN A 182 -6.08 8.26 -10.13
C ASN A 182 -6.31 8.35 -8.62
N ILE A 183 -7.56 8.40 -8.15
CA ILE A 183 -7.90 8.35 -6.73
C ILE A 183 -7.42 7.05 -6.05
N TRP A 184 -7.34 5.94 -6.80
CA TRP A 184 -6.89 4.65 -6.30
C TRP A 184 -5.37 4.51 -6.33
N TYR A 185 -4.75 4.96 -7.42
CA TYR A 185 -3.33 4.73 -7.67
C TYR A 185 -2.47 5.96 -7.40
N ALA A 186 -3.04 7.17 -7.55
CA ALA A 186 -2.39 8.45 -7.28
C ALA A 186 -0.99 8.62 -7.93
N CYS A 187 -0.75 7.97 -9.07
CA CYS A 187 0.57 7.90 -9.69
C CYS A 187 0.74 8.76 -10.94
N VAL A 188 -0.27 9.54 -11.33
CA VAL A 188 -0.17 10.52 -12.42
C VAL A 188 -0.35 11.91 -11.83
N ASN A 189 0.66 12.79 -12.06
CA ASN A 189 0.64 14.14 -11.54
C ASN A 189 -0.35 15.02 -12.36
N PRO A 190 -1.44 15.52 -11.75
CA PRO A 190 -2.44 16.34 -12.44
C PRO A 190 -1.89 17.70 -12.89
N TYR A 191 -0.86 18.22 -12.24
CA TYR A 191 -0.28 19.54 -12.54
C TYR A 191 0.68 19.49 -13.74
N THR A 192 1.41 18.37 -13.93
CA THR A 192 2.32 18.20 -15.09
C THR A 192 1.65 17.52 -16.29
N TRP A 193 0.41 17.05 -16.12
CA TRP A 193 -0.33 16.32 -17.13
C TRP A 193 -0.38 16.98 -18.48
N ARG A 194 -0.67 18.28 -18.52
CA ARG A 194 -0.77 19.05 -19.79
C ARG A 194 0.55 19.09 -20.57
N SER A 195 1.67 19.06 -19.86
CA SER A 195 3.00 18.97 -20.50
C SER A 195 3.19 17.62 -21.17
N HIS A 196 2.87 16.52 -20.47
CA HIS A 196 2.93 15.17 -21.04
C HIS A 196 2.03 15.04 -22.27
N TYR A 197 0.81 15.56 -22.19
CA TYR A 197 -0.15 15.52 -23.30
C TYR A 197 0.35 16.31 -24.51
N ARG A 198 0.95 17.49 -24.32
CA ARG A 198 1.55 18.28 -25.42
C ARG A 198 2.72 17.56 -26.08
N ILE A 199 3.60 16.94 -25.30
CA ILE A 199 4.72 16.16 -25.84
C ILE A 199 4.19 14.97 -26.64
N ALA A 200 3.23 14.21 -26.11
CA ALA A 200 2.61 13.09 -26.81
C ALA A 200 1.94 13.50 -28.13
N LEU A 201 1.25 14.64 -28.16
CA LEU A 201 0.68 15.21 -29.39
C LEU A 201 1.75 15.56 -30.39
N SER A 202 2.84 16.23 -29.99
CA SER A 202 3.94 16.61 -30.87
C SER A 202 4.63 15.43 -31.52
N ASN A 203 4.70 14.28 -30.79
CA ASN A 203 5.30 13.02 -31.24
C ASN A 203 4.27 12.13 -31.98
N GLY A 204 3.02 12.57 -32.12
CA GLY A 204 1.94 11.78 -32.72
C GLY A 204 1.69 10.46 -32.02
N PHE A 205 1.95 10.37 -30.71
CA PHE A 205 1.84 9.17 -29.86
C PHE A 205 2.68 7.97 -30.31
N ARG A 206 3.82 8.22 -30.98
CA ARG A 206 4.62 7.15 -31.59
C ARG A 206 5.88 6.81 -30.83
N GLU A 207 6.30 7.63 -29.89
CA GLU A 207 7.53 7.44 -29.13
C GLU A 207 7.48 8.13 -27.76
N GLY A 208 8.38 7.70 -26.89
CA GLY A 208 8.62 8.30 -25.58
C GLY A 208 7.68 7.81 -24.48
N PRO A 209 8.12 7.97 -23.22
CA PRO A 209 7.33 7.57 -22.07
C PRO A 209 6.08 8.44 -21.89
N GLU A 210 6.13 9.73 -22.26
CA GLU A 210 4.99 10.64 -22.19
C GLU A 210 3.83 10.17 -23.08
N SER A 211 4.15 9.73 -24.31
CA SER A 211 3.15 9.16 -25.23
C SER A 211 2.52 7.89 -24.63
N CYS A 212 3.35 7.03 -24.05
CA CYS A 212 2.89 5.80 -23.42
C CYS A 212 1.98 6.09 -22.21
N ILE A 213 2.37 7.01 -21.32
CA ILE A 213 1.57 7.42 -20.15
C ILE A 213 0.21 7.96 -20.60
N VAL A 214 0.19 8.85 -21.60
CA VAL A 214 -1.06 9.42 -22.10
C VAL A 214 -1.98 8.36 -22.67
N LEU A 215 -1.45 7.43 -23.47
CA LEU A 215 -2.23 6.33 -24.02
C LEU A 215 -2.79 5.42 -22.92
N LEU A 216 -2.02 5.13 -21.87
CA LEU A 216 -2.47 4.32 -20.72
C LEU A 216 -3.52 5.06 -19.88
N VAL A 217 -3.40 6.36 -19.71
CA VAL A 217 -4.43 7.19 -19.05
C VAL A 217 -5.74 7.15 -19.85
N LEU A 218 -5.69 7.29 -21.18
CA LEU A 218 -6.87 7.17 -22.05
C LEU A 218 -7.49 5.77 -21.97
N SER A 219 -6.65 4.74 -21.95
CA SER A 219 -7.07 3.33 -21.82
C SER A 219 -7.83 3.10 -20.51
N LEU A 220 -7.23 3.44 -19.38
CA LEU A 220 -7.82 3.27 -18.05
C LEU A 220 -9.05 4.20 -17.84
N GLY A 221 -9.02 5.42 -18.37
CA GLY A 221 -10.14 6.33 -18.33
C GLY A 221 -11.36 5.78 -19.08
N GLN A 222 -11.18 5.27 -20.30
CA GLN A 222 -12.25 4.62 -21.04
C GLN A 222 -12.78 3.36 -20.33
N ALA A 223 -11.89 2.55 -19.76
CA ALA A 223 -12.25 1.39 -18.96
C ALA A 223 -13.12 1.77 -17.77
N SER A 224 -12.76 2.82 -17.04
CA SER A 224 -13.49 3.30 -15.85
C SER A 224 -14.93 3.77 -16.15
N LEU A 225 -15.19 4.27 -17.36
CA LEU A 225 -16.52 4.69 -17.80
C LEU A 225 -17.45 3.50 -18.08
N ARG A 226 -16.90 2.38 -18.52
CA ARG A 226 -17.67 1.14 -18.83
C ARG A 226 -17.87 0.23 -17.61
N GLY A 227 -17.04 0.38 -16.57
CA GLY A 227 -17.08 -0.42 -15.36
C GLY A 227 -16.48 -1.81 -15.54
N SER A 228 -16.99 -2.83 -14.81
CA SER A 228 -16.38 -4.16 -14.77
C SER A 228 -16.37 -4.85 -16.14
N ILE A 229 -15.24 -5.48 -16.47
CA ILE A 229 -15.08 -6.28 -17.70
C ILE A 229 -16.08 -7.44 -17.79
N SER A 230 -16.56 -7.96 -16.69
CA SER A 230 -17.56 -9.03 -16.66
C SER A 230 -18.92 -8.65 -17.25
N ARG A 231 -19.17 -7.34 -17.42
CA ARG A 231 -20.40 -6.78 -18.00
C ARG A 231 -20.29 -6.56 -19.52
N ILE A 232 -19.15 -6.87 -20.12
CA ILE A 232 -18.89 -6.68 -21.55
C ILE A 232 -19.38 -7.91 -22.32
N VAL A 233 -20.01 -7.65 -23.46
CA VAL A 233 -20.46 -8.74 -24.35
C VAL A 233 -19.25 -9.48 -24.93
N PRO A 234 -19.24 -10.82 -24.98
CA PRO A 234 -18.07 -11.61 -25.39
C PRO A 234 -17.45 -11.28 -26.75
N HIS A 235 -18.17 -10.58 -27.62
CA HIS A 235 -17.71 -10.20 -28.97
C HIS A 235 -17.29 -8.72 -29.07
N GLU A 236 -17.39 -7.95 -27.99
CA GLU A 236 -16.98 -6.54 -27.95
C GLU A 236 -15.54 -6.47 -27.43
N ASP A 237 -14.71 -5.65 -28.10
CA ASP A 237 -13.35 -5.38 -27.61
C ASP A 237 -13.40 -4.71 -26.22
N PRO A 238 -12.52 -5.10 -25.30
CA PRO A 238 -12.44 -4.45 -23.99
C PRO A 238 -12.25 -2.93 -24.12
N PRO A 239 -12.98 -2.13 -23.32
CA PRO A 239 -12.82 -0.68 -23.34
C PRO A 239 -11.40 -0.24 -23.06
N GLY A 240 -10.87 0.67 -23.84
CA GLY A 240 -9.50 1.16 -23.73
C GLY A 240 -8.45 0.29 -24.44
N LEU A 241 -8.83 -0.87 -25.00
CA LEU A 241 -7.87 -1.79 -25.63
C LEU A 241 -7.11 -1.15 -26.79
N GLN A 242 -7.74 -0.30 -27.59
CA GLN A 242 -7.08 0.41 -28.70
C GLN A 242 -5.92 1.30 -28.21
N TYR A 243 -6.12 2.02 -27.11
CA TYR A 243 -5.08 2.86 -26.51
C TYR A 243 -4.01 2.02 -25.83
N PHE A 244 -4.43 0.94 -25.16
CA PHE A 244 -3.50 -0.01 -24.55
C PHE A 244 -2.61 -0.67 -25.59
N THR A 245 -3.15 -1.09 -26.72
CA THR A 245 -2.38 -1.67 -27.84
C THR A 245 -1.34 -0.66 -28.38
N ALA A 246 -1.72 0.60 -28.50
CA ALA A 246 -0.79 1.65 -28.89
C ALA A 246 0.33 1.87 -27.85
N ALA A 247 -0.02 1.92 -26.54
CA ALA A 247 0.94 2.01 -25.46
C ALA A 247 1.85 0.78 -25.40
N TRP A 248 1.29 -0.44 -25.59
CA TRP A 248 2.03 -1.69 -25.59
C TRP A 248 3.15 -1.71 -26.62
N SER A 249 2.91 -1.15 -27.79
CA SER A 249 3.93 -1.05 -28.85
C SER A 249 5.13 -0.18 -28.44
N LEU A 250 4.98 0.70 -27.45
CA LEU A 250 6.04 1.59 -26.95
C LEU A 250 6.83 0.97 -25.79
N LEU A 251 6.22 0.02 -25.04
CA LEU A 251 6.84 -0.58 -23.84
C LEU A 251 8.21 -1.24 -24.11
N PRO A 252 8.43 -1.97 -25.24
CA PRO A 252 9.74 -2.57 -25.51
C PRO A 252 10.88 -1.57 -25.53
N GLY A 253 10.65 -0.36 -26.04
CA GLY A 253 11.65 0.73 -26.03
C GLY A 253 12.01 1.23 -24.62
N MET A 254 11.18 0.95 -23.63
CA MET A 254 11.37 1.36 -22.24
C MET A 254 11.85 0.24 -21.32
N MET A 255 11.93 -1.01 -21.81
CA MET A 255 12.31 -2.14 -20.95
C MET A 255 13.72 -1.96 -20.37
N THR A 256 14.66 -1.45 -21.14
CA THR A 256 16.07 -1.22 -20.71
C THR A 256 16.29 0.16 -20.12
N SER A 257 15.32 1.06 -20.20
CA SER A 257 15.41 2.41 -19.60
C SER A 257 15.13 2.34 -18.10
N ASN A 258 16.04 2.87 -17.28
CA ASN A 258 15.87 2.97 -15.83
C ASN A 258 15.42 4.38 -15.42
N SER A 259 14.47 4.97 -16.15
CA SER A 259 13.84 6.24 -15.79
C SER A 259 12.57 6.02 -14.98
N VAL A 260 12.19 7.04 -14.20
CA VAL A 260 10.97 7.04 -13.38
C VAL A 260 9.73 6.92 -14.27
N LEU A 261 9.71 7.63 -15.40
CA LEU A 261 8.58 7.56 -16.33
C LEU A 261 8.46 6.17 -16.99
N ALA A 262 9.58 5.47 -17.25
CA ALA A 262 9.54 4.10 -17.73
C ALA A 262 8.93 3.14 -16.69
N ALA A 263 9.25 3.31 -15.40
CA ALA A 263 8.64 2.55 -14.32
C ALA A 263 7.13 2.86 -14.22
N GLN A 264 6.74 4.11 -14.34
CA GLN A 264 5.33 4.53 -14.36
C GLN A 264 4.55 3.90 -15.52
N CYS A 265 5.13 3.84 -16.72
CA CYS A 265 4.50 3.18 -17.87
C CYS A 265 4.20 1.71 -17.60
N HIS A 266 5.17 0.96 -17.04
CA HIS A 266 4.95 -0.46 -16.71
C HIS A 266 3.91 -0.65 -15.61
N LEU A 267 3.89 0.22 -14.60
CA LEU A 267 2.88 0.18 -13.53
C LEU A 267 1.46 0.43 -14.09
N LEU A 268 1.28 1.48 -14.89
CA LEU A 268 -0.02 1.80 -15.49
C LEU A 268 -0.48 0.71 -16.46
N ALA A 269 0.44 0.11 -17.21
CA ALA A 269 0.13 -1.02 -18.07
C ALA A 269 -0.30 -2.26 -17.25
N ALA A 270 0.37 -2.53 -16.12
CA ALA A 270 -0.05 -3.57 -15.19
C ALA A 270 -1.47 -3.30 -14.64
N ALA A 271 -1.80 -2.05 -14.30
CA ALA A 271 -3.14 -1.67 -13.84
C ALA A 271 -4.22 -1.98 -14.90
N TYR A 272 -3.96 -1.74 -16.17
CA TYR A 272 -4.91 -2.11 -17.22
C TYR A 272 -5.00 -3.63 -17.40
N LEU A 273 -3.91 -4.38 -17.26
CA LEU A 273 -3.95 -5.85 -17.29
C LEU A 273 -4.74 -6.43 -16.10
N PHE A 274 -4.72 -5.80 -14.93
CA PHE A 274 -5.62 -6.14 -13.82
C PHE A 274 -7.09 -5.92 -14.19
N TYR A 275 -7.40 -4.82 -14.85
CA TYR A 275 -8.76 -4.59 -15.36
C TYR A 275 -9.20 -5.70 -16.34
N LEU A 276 -8.30 -6.17 -17.19
CA LEU A 276 -8.54 -7.29 -18.11
C LEU A 276 -8.56 -8.67 -17.42
N VAL A 277 -8.37 -8.73 -16.10
CA VAL A 277 -8.22 -9.98 -15.33
C VAL A 277 -7.11 -10.85 -15.91
N ARG A 278 -5.93 -10.26 -16.13
CA ARG A 278 -4.70 -10.94 -16.59
C ARG A 278 -3.58 -10.80 -15.56
N PRO A 279 -3.72 -11.45 -14.40
CA PRO A 279 -2.86 -11.21 -13.24
C PRO A 279 -1.41 -11.64 -13.47
N LEU A 280 -1.15 -12.73 -14.21
CA LEU A 280 0.21 -13.20 -14.45
C LEU A 280 0.98 -12.25 -15.38
N GLU A 281 0.33 -11.73 -16.41
CA GLU A 281 0.95 -10.74 -17.31
C GLU A 281 1.19 -9.42 -16.57
N ALA A 282 0.25 -9.00 -15.71
CA ALA A 282 0.44 -7.84 -14.83
C ALA A 282 1.62 -8.03 -13.89
N TRP A 283 1.76 -9.22 -13.27
CA TRP A 283 2.88 -9.55 -12.41
C TRP A 283 4.24 -9.43 -13.13
N ASN A 284 4.34 -9.87 -14.38
CA ASN A 284 5.56 -9.71 -15.18
C ASN A 284 5.95 -8.22 -15.35
N LEU A 285 4.98 -7.34 -15.58
CA LEU A 285 5.23 -5.90 -15.65
C LEU A 285 5.60 -5.31 -14.29
N LEU A 286 5.00 -5.80 -13.19
CA LEU A 286 5.37 -5.39 -11.84
C LEU A 286 6.80 -5.82 -11.48
N CYS A 287 7.24 -7.01 -11.87
CA CYS A 287 8.63 -7.43 -11.70
C CYS A 287 9.60 -6.51 -12.46
N THR A 288 9.22 -6.08 -13.66
CA THR A 288 10.00 -5.10 -14.43
C THR A 288 10.01 -3.74 -13.73
N THR A 289 8.88 -3.28 -13.23
CA THR A 289 8.77 -2.05 -12.45
C THR A 289 9.62 -2.12 -11.18
N SER A 290 9.54 -3.24 -10.45
CA SER A 290 10.35 -3.48 -9.24
C SER A 290 11.85 -3.40 -9.53
N THR A 291 12.32 -4.04 -10.60
CA THR A 291 13.73 -3.99 -10.98
C THR A 291 14.21 -2.54 -11.24
N LYS A 292 13.38 -1.74 -11.94
CA LYS A 292 13.68 -0.32 -12.17
C LYS A 292 13.71 0.48 -10.87
N LEU A 293 12.73 0.28 -10.00
CA LEU A 293 12.65 0.94 -8.70
C LEU A 293 13.86 0.61 -7.82
N GLN A 294 14.26 -0.66 -7.76
CA GLN A 294 15.45 -1.07 -7.00
C GLN A 294 16.69 -0.31 -7.45
N LEU A 295 16.93 -0.20 -8.77
CA LEU A 295 18.07 0.54 -9.32
C LEU A 295 17.99 2.05 -9.04
N LEU A 296 16.80 2.64 -9.11
CA LEU A 296 16.57 4.05 -8.81
C LEU A 296 16.77 4.35 -7.32
N LEU A 297 16.26 3.48 -6.44
CA LEU A 297 16.36 3.64 -4.99
C LEU A 297 17.79 3.37 -4.47
N MET A 298 18.56 2.51 -5.12
CA MET A 298 19.99 2.33 -4.83
C MET A 298 20.83 3.57 -5.16
N THR A 299 20.34 4.44 -6.03
CA THR A 299 21.08 5.64 -6.48
C THR A 299 20.25 6.90 -6.33
N PRO A 300 19.78 7.25 -5.11
CA PRO A 300 18.81 8.34 -4.91
C PRO A 300 19.32 9.71 -5.37
N ASN A 301 20.63 9.93 -5.38
CA ASN A 301 21.23 11.18 -5.84
C ASN A 301 21.14 11.40 -7.36
N ARG A 302 20.80 10.36 -8.13
CA ARG A 302 20.57 10.46 -9.58
C ARG A 302 19.13 10.74 -9.95
N VAL A 303 18.23 10.65 -8.99
CA VAL A 303 16.83 10.96 -9.19
C VAL A 303 16.62 12.46 -9.06
N PRO A 304 16.03 13.12 -10.07
CA PRO A 304 15.64 14.52 -9.98
C PRO A 304 14.70 14.75 -8.80
N THR A 305 14.84 15.88 -8.12
CA THR A 305 14.04 16.18 -6.91
C THR A 305 12.55 16.28 -7.20
N ASP A 306 12.18 16.77 -8.36
CA ASP A 306 10.80 16.86 -8.87
C ASP A 306 10.16 15.50 -9.16
N GLN A 307 10.95 14.43 -9.29
CA GLN A 307 10.47 13.07 -9.52
C GLN A 307 10.44 12.18 -8.27
N ARG A 308 10.90 12.67 -7.12
CA ARG A 308 10.92 11.89 -5.88
C ARG A 308 9.54 11.46 -5.43
N GLU A 309 8.59 12.38 -5.41
CA GLU A 309 7.20 12.08 -5.08
C GLU A 309 6.62 11.00 -6.00
N LEU A 310 6.90 11.09 -7.30
CA LEU A 310 6.43 10.10 -8.28
C LEU A 310 7.05 8.71 -8.02
N ILE A 311 8.33 8.62 -7.69
CA ILE A 311 8.96 7.32 -7.34
C ILE A 311 8.30 6.71 -6.11
N GLU A 312 8.06 7.49 -5.07
CA GLU A 312 7.40 7.01 -3.84
C GLU A 312 6.02 6.45 -4.16
N ARG A 313 5.24 7.14 -4.99
CA ARG A 313 3.91 6.66 -5.43
C ARG A 313 3.97 5.41 -6.30
N ILE A 314 4.92 5.31 -7.22
CA ILE A 314 5.11 4.10 -8.03
C ILE A 314 5.53 2.93 -7.13
N TYR A 315 6.41 3.18 -6.17
CA TYR A 315 6.86 2.18 -5.21
C TYR A 315 5.70 1.60 -4.40
N TRP A 316 4.93 2.47 -3.75
CA TRP A 316 3.82 2.02 -2.91
C TRP A 316 2.73 1.31 -3.71
N ASN A 317 2.40 1.79 -4.92
CA ASN A 317 1.49 1.06 -5.80
C ASN A 317 2.01 -0.31 -6.19
N SER A 318 3.30 -0.43 -6.51
CA SER A 318 3.91 -1.71 -6.84
C SER A 318 3.85 -2.69 -5.67
N LEU A 319 4.10 -2.22 -4.44
CA LEU A 319 3.99 -3.02 -3.23
C LEU A 319 2.54 -3.48 -2.96
N LEU A 320 1.56 -2.57 -3.12
CA LEU A 320 0.14 -2.89 -2.93
C LEU A 320 -0.32 -3.92 -3.97
N PHE A 321 -0.01 -3.72 -5.24
CA PHE A 321 -0.37 -4.64 -6.33
C PHE A 321 0.27 -6.02 -6.16
N GLU A 322 1.55 -6.07 -5.84
CA GLU A 322 2.24 -7.32 -5.56
C GLU A 322 1.63 -8.05 -4.36
N SER A 323 1.35 -7.33 -3.29
CA SER A 323 0.76 -7.91 -2.08
C SER A 323 -0.61 -8.54 -2.35
N ASP A 324 -1.46 -7.90 -3.15
CA ASP A 324 -2.76 -8.43 -3.53
C ASP A 324 -2.63 -9.66 -4.44
N LEU A 325 -1.69 -9.63 -5.41
CA LEU A 325 -1.42 -10.79 -6.28
C LEU A 325 -0.91 -12.00 -5.50
N LEU A 326 0.06 -11.79 -4.61
CA LEU A 326 0.65 -12.87 -3.81
C LEU A 326 -0.32 -13.42 -2.77
N ALA A 327 -1.37 -12.68 -2.40
CA ALA A 327 -2.44 -13.19 -1.56
C ALA A 327 -3.32 -14.24 -2.27
N GLU A 328 -3.34 -14.25 -3.61
CA GLU A 328 -4.19 -15.14 -4.40
C GLU A 328 -3.41 -16.15 -5.25
N LEU A 329 -2.22 -15.79 -5.71
CA LEU A 329 -1.39 -16.62 -6.58
C LEU A 329 -0.06 -16.94 -5.89
N ASP A 330 0.38 -18.18 -5.96
CA ASP A 330 1.68 -18.62 -5.39
C ASP A 330 2.83 -18.21 -6.33
N LEU A 331 3.08 -16.90 -6.39
CA LEU A 331 4.13 -16.29 -7.19
C LEU A 331 5.31 -15.88 -6.32
N PRO A 332 6.53 -15.84 -6.86
CA PRO A 332 7.69 -15.32 -6.14
C PRO A 332 7.60 -13.80 -5.95
N HIS A 333 8.21 -13.30 -4.86
CA HIS A 333 8.35 -11.88 -4.63
C HIS A 333 9.23 -11.19 -5.68
N SER A 334 8.84 -10.00 -6.11
CA SER A 334 9.64 -9.19 -7.06
C SER A 334 10.89 -8.56 -6.41
N GLY A 335 10.96 -8.56 -5.08
CA GLY A 335 12.04 -7.93 -4.31
C GLY A 335 11.78 -6.47 -3.93
N VAL A 336 10.66 -5.85 -4.36
CA VAL A 336 10.33 -4.46 -4.02
C VAL A 336 10.21 -4.23 -2.51
N VAL A 337 9.70 -5.21 -1.79
CA VAL A 337 9.52 -5.20 -0.33
C VAL A 337 10.81 -4.86 0.44
N ALA A 338 11.97 -5.28 -0.04
CA ALA A 338 13.25 -5.04 0.64
C ALA A 338 13.60 -3.54 0.78
N PHE A 339 12.93 -2.66 0.06
CA PHE A 339 13.19 -1.22 0.06
C PHE A 339 12.17 -0.41 0.87
N GLU A 340 11.21 -1.05 1.55
CA GLU A 340 10.11 -0.35 2.25
C GLU A 340 10.62 0.69 3.26
N GLU A 341 11.68 0.39 4.00
CA GLU A 341 12.25 1.32 4.98
C GLU A 341 12.99 2.52 4.36
N ASN A 342 13.38 2.40 3.10
CA ASN A 342 14.15 3.42 2.40
C ASN A 342 13.27 4.40 1.61
N VAL A 343 11.97 4.12 1.50
CA VAL A 343 11.03 4.92 0.71
C VAL A 343 10.16 5.76 1.63
N GLY A 344 10.10 7.06 1.34
CA GLY A 344 9.19 7.97 2.04
C GLY A 344 7.72 7.68 1.76
N LEU A 345 6.85 8.25 2.59
CA LEU A 345 5.42 8.28 2.30
C LEU A 345 5.11 9.43 1.36
N PRO A 346 4.18 9.26 0.42
CA PRO A 346 3.73 10.34 -0.45
C PRO A 346 3.29 11.57 0.32
N CYS A 347 3.67 12.76 -0.20
CA CYS A 347 3.42 14.03 0.45
C CYS A 347 2.43 14.94 -0.29
N GLY A 348 2.25 14.71 -1.58
CA GLY A 348 1.54 15.56 -2.52
C GLY A 348 2.45 16.06 -3.63
N PHE A 349 1.90 16.14 -4.85
CA PHE A 349 2.59 16.76 -5.96
C PHE A 349 2.57 18.28 -5.79
N GLU A 350 3.67 18.91 -6.16
CA GLU A 350 3.76 20.36 -6.25
C GLU A 350 3.39 20.80 -7.66
N GLY A 351 2.68 21.92 -7.80
CA GLY A 351 2.30 22.48 -9.10
C GLY A 351 1.30 23.62 -9.00
N ASP A 352 1.00 24.24 -10.14
CA ASP A 352 0.00 25.30 -10.25
C ASP A 352 -1.40 24.67 -10.32
N GLU A 353 -2.23 24.92 -9.32
CA GLU A 353 -3.62 24.42 -9.25
C GLU A 353 -4.48 24.88 -10.44
N GLN A 354 -4.17 26.02 -11.06
CA GLN A 354 -4.93 26.52 -12.22
C GLN A 354 -4.72 25.68 -13.48
N GLU A 355 -3.60 24.96 -13.59
CA GLU A 355 -3.34 24.06 -14.71
C GLU A 355 -3.71 22.60 -14.43
N ALA A 356 -4.15 22.26 -13.23
CA ALA A 356 -4.49 20.90 -12.83
C ALA A 356 -5.73 20.39 -13.60
N VAL A 357 -5.68 19.13 -14.02
CA VAL A 357 -6.81 18.42 -14.65
C VAL A 357 -7.66 17.70 -13.59
N GLY A 358 -7.10 17.42 -12.43
CA GLY A 358 -7.75 16.73 -11.32
C GLY A 358 -7.17 17.18 -9.99
N ARG A 359 -7.66 16.58 -8.91
CA ARG A 359 -7.14 16.81 -7.56
C ARG A 359 -6.07 15.78 -7.22
N ASP A 360 -5.06 16.21 -6.47
CA ASP A 360 -4.05 15.33 -5.90
C ASP A 360 -4.49 14.86 -4.50
N GLU A 361 -5.50 13.98 -4.45
CA GLU A 361 -6.05 13.45 -3.20
C GLU A 361 -5.32 12.18 -2.79
N LEU A 362 -4.59 12.24 -1.66
CA LEU A 362 -3.78 11.13 -1.16
C LEU A 362 -4.45 10.32 -0.04
N TRP A 363 -5.61 10.73 0.46
CA TRP A 363 -6.17 10.15 1.69
C TRP A 363 -6.39 8.64 1.60
N TYR A 364 -7.06 8.21 0.52
CA TYR A 364 -7.26 6.79 0.29
C TYR A 364 -5.92 6.05 0.18
N PHE A 365 -5.00 6.59 -0.60
CA PHE A 365 -3.73 5.95 -0.87
C PHE A 365 -2.90 5.80 0.42
N LEU A 366 -2.84 6.83 1.26
CA LEU A 366 -2.17 6.75 2.57
C LEU A 366 -2.87 5.80 3.54
N ALA A 367 -4.20 5.80 3.57
CA ALA A 367 -4.97 4.88 4.39
C ALA A 367 -4.73 3.42 3.96
N GLU A 368 -4.65 3.17 2.67
CA GLU A 368 -4.37 1.85 2.09
C GLU A 368 -2.94 1.38 2.40
N ILE A 369 -1.94 2.26 2.28
CA ILE A 369 -0.55 1.96 2.66
C ILE A 369 -0.48 1.59 4.15
N ALA A 370 -1.13 2.36 5.03
CA ALA A 370 -1.14 2.09 6.47
C ALA A 370 -1.77 0.73 6.79
N LEU A 371 -2.91 0.41 6.16
CA LEU A 371 -3.59 -0.86 6.36
C LEU A 371 -2.78 -2.03 5.82
N ARG A 372 -2.11 -1.87 4.68
CA ARG A 372 -1.20 -2.90 4.13
C ARG A 372 -0.04 -3.19 5.07
N ARG A 373 0.58 -2.15 5.61
CA ARG A 373 1.66 -2.30 6.59
C ARG A 373 1.18 -3.03 7.86
N LEU A 374 -0.04 -2.75 8.31
CA LEU A 374 -0.65 -3.50 9.42
C LEU A 374 -0.85 -4.97 9.04
N LEU A 375 -1.39 -5.28 7.86
CA LEU A 375 -1.56 -6.66 7.37
C LEU A 375 -0.23 -7.40 7.26
N ASN A 376 0.82 -6.76 6.78
CA ASN A 376 2.17 -7.35 6.73
C ASN A 376 2.65 -7.69 8.16
N ARG A 377 2.41 -6.81 9.13
CA ARG A 377 2.73 -7.06 10.55
C ARG A 377 1.91 -8.21 11.14
N VAL A 378 0.61 -8.29 10.84
CA VAL A 378 -0.24 -9.42 11.20
C VAL A 378 0.35 -10.73 10.67
N SER A 379 0.77 -10.73 9.41
CA SER A 379 1.35 -11.90 8.76
C SER A 379 2.65 -12.36 9.42
N GLN A 380 3.50 -11.42 9.80
CA GLN A 380 4.76 -11.73 10.49
C GLN A 380 4.56 -12.24 11.92
N LEU A 381 3.68 -11.58 12.69
CA LEU A 381 3.52 -11.87 14.11
C LEU A 381 2.65 -13.11 14.37
N ILE A 382 1.68 -13.37 13.50
CA ILE A 382 0.72 -14.48 13.71
C ILE A 382 1.04 -15.67 12.82
N TYR A 383 1.38 -15.46 11.55
CA TYR A 383 1.46 -16.51 10.54
C TYR A 383 2.88 -16.91 10.14
N SER A 384 3.92 -16.37 10.78
CA SER A 384 5.29 -16.81 10.53
C SER A 384 5.53 -18.19 11.12
N LYS A 385 6.45 -18.96 10.52
CA LYS A 385 6.82 -20.29 11.04
C LYS A 385 7.34 -20.26 12.47
N ASP A 386 8.05 -19.19 12.83
CA ASP A 386 8.62 -18.98 14.15
C ASP A 386 7.54 -18.66 15.19
N SER A 387 6.50 -17.92 14.81
CA SER A 387 5.34 -17.65 15.67
C SER A 387 4.52 -18.89 15.95
N MET A 388 4.30 -19.74 14.95
CA MET A 388 3.54 -20.99 15.10
C MET A 388 4.27 -22.05 15.92
N ALA A 389 5.60 -21.99 16.00
CA ALA A 389 6.43 -22.84 16.85
C ALA A 389 6.58 -22.33 18.29
N SER A 390 6.17 -21.08 18.55
CA SER A 390 6.29 -20.44 19.86
C SER A 390 5.16 -20.85 20.79
N THR A 391 5.53 -21.22 22.02
CA THR A 391 4.59 -21.51 23.13
C THR A 391 4.03 -20.25 23.79
N THR A 392 4.35 -19.06 23.26
CA THR A 392 3.83 -17.78 23.77
C THR A 392 2.36 -17.61 23.43
N SER A 393 1.57 -17.10 24.38
CA SER A 393 0.16 -16.81 24.19
C SER A 393 -0.04 -15.82 23.03
N LEU A 394 -0.88 -16.16 22.07
CA LEU A 394 -1.30 -15.29 20.96
C LEU A 394 -2.16 -14.12 21.41
N GLU A 395 -2.82 -14.23 22.57
CA GLU A 395 -3.80 -13.25 23.04
C GLU A 395 -3.26 -11.81 23.10
N PRO A 396 -2.08 -11.53 23.70
CA PRO A 396 -1.56 -10.16 23.73
C PRO A 396 -1.24 -9.60 22.34
N VAL A 397 -0.79 -10.45 21.42
CA VAL A 397 -0.45 -10.06 20.05
C VAL A 397 -1.72 -9.73 19.26
N VAL A 398 -2.74 -10.57 19.35
CA VAL A 398 -4.03 -10.35 18.70
C VAL A 398 -4.72 -9.10 19.24
N ALA A 399 -4.72 -8.91 20.57
CA ALA A 399 -5.30 -7.72 21.20
C ALA A 399 -4.61 -6.43 20.74
N GLU A 400 -3.28 -6.44 20.62
CA GLU A 400 -2.50 -5.31 20.11
C GLU A 400 -2.82 -5.01 18.65
N LEU A 401 -2.90 -6.02 17.79
CA LEU A 401 -3.19 -5.85 16.36
C LEU A 401 -4.63 -5.38 16.12
N ASP A 402 -5.63 -5.88 16.86
CA ASP A 402 -7.02 -5.40 16.77
C ASP A 402 -7.13 -3.94 17.26
N PHE A 403 -6.36 -3.60 18.28
CA PHE A 403 -6.26 -2.21 18.73
C PHE A 403 -5.64 -1.31 17.66
N GLN A 404 -4.56 -1.72 17.00
CA GLN A 404 -3.95 -0.95 15.91
C GLN A 404 -4.92 -0.79 14.73
N LEU A 405 -5.70 -1.82 14.41
CA LEU A 405 -6.73 -1.73 13.38
C LEU A 405 -7.84 -0.74 13.76
N THR A 406 -8.25 -0.72 15.02
CA THR A 406 -9.22 0.24 15.55
C THR A 406 -8.67 1.65 15.50
N GLN A 407 -7.42 1.86 15.92
CA GLN A 407 -6.74 3.15 15.82
C GLN A 407 -6.59 3.65 14.38
N TRP A 408 -6.30 2.74 13.44
CA TRP A 408 -6.29 3.08 12.01
C TRP A 408 -7.66 3.62 11.58
N TYR A 409 -8.75 2.97 11.95
CA TYR A 409 -10.11 3.42 11.62
C TYR A 409 -10.43 4.78 12.27
N GLU A 410 -10.12 4.97 13.54
CA GLU A 410 -10.37 6.22 14.27
C GLU A 410 -9.54 7.40 13.73
N SER A 411 -8.40 7.12 13.12
CA SER A 411 -7.52 8.12 12.51
C SER A 411 -7.89 8.50 11.07
N LEU A 412 -8.88 7.81 10.46
CA LEU A 412 -9.30 8.14 9.11
C LEU A 412 -9.91 9.55 9.06
N PRO A 413 -9.54 10.37 8.05
CA PRO A 413 -10.23 11.63 7.80
C PRO A 413 -11.74 11.43 7.60
N VAL A 414 -12.53 12.41 7.99
CA VAL A 414 -14.00 12.36 7.93
C VAL A 414 -14.54 11.86 6.57
N PRO A 415 -14.00 12.29 5.42
CA PRO A 415 -14.47 11.79 4.12
C PRO A 415 -14.25 10.30 3.89
N LEU A 416 -13.30 9.67 4.59
CA LEU A 416 -13.01 8.24 4.48
C LEU A 416 -13.70 7.39 5.55
N GLN A 417 -14.23 7.99 6.59
CA GLN A 417 -14.92 7.27 7.66
C GLN A 417 -16.19 6.60 7.12
N PHE A 418 -16.44 5.38 7.58
CA PHE A 418 -17.57 4.58 7.16
C PHE A 418 -18.31 3.99 8.37
N PRO A 419 -19.64 3.83 8.32
CA PRO A 419 -20.38 3.18 9.39
C PRO A 419 -20.20 1.66 9.36
N PHE A 420 -20.24 1.02 10.54
CA PHE A 420 -20.21 -0.43 10.67
C PHE A 420 -21.58 -1.08 10.43
N THR A 421 -22.63 -0.28 10.28
CA THR A 421 -23.98 -0.74 9.98
C THR A 421 -24.09 -1.23 8.54
N ARG A 422 -25.02 -2.18 8.31
CA ARG A 422 -25.33 -2.68 6.95
C ARG A 422 -26.06 -1.61 6.15
N THR A 423 -25.30 -0.71 5.56
CA THR A 423 -25.80 0.35 4.68
C THR A 423 -25.01 0.36 3.39
N MET A 424 -25.68 0.56 2.27
CA MET A 424 -25.02 0.86 1.01
C MET A 424 -24.31 2.21 1.13
N LEU A 425 -23.05 2.28 0.69
CA LEU A 425 -22.29 3.49 0.67
C LEU A 425 -22.25 4.04 -0.75
N PRO A 426 -22.54 5.34 -0.95
CA PRO A 426 -22.45 5.96 -2.26
C PRO A 426 -20.99 6.12 -2.74
N ASP A 427 -20.05 6.23 -1.81
CA ASP A 427 -18.64 6.39 -2.11
C ASP A 427 -17.95 5.01 -2.22
N PRO A 428 -17.37 4.68 -3.39
CA PRO A 428 -16.64 3.43 -3.58
C PRO A 428 -15.39 3.33 -2.70
N VAL A 429 -14.77 4.46 -2.35
CA VAL A 429 -13.57 4.49 -1.49
C VAL A 429 -13.91 4.02 -0.08
N GLN A 430 -14.96 4.59 0.53
CA GLN A 430 -15.46 4.14 1.84
C GLN A 430 -15.87 2.67 1.81
N THR A 431 -16.47 2.22 0.72
CA THR A 431 -16.85 0.82 0.53
C THR A 431 -15.64 -0.11 0.59
N VAL A 432 -14.60 0.18 -0.17
CA VAL A 432 -13.38 -0.65 -0.21
C VAL A 432 -12.67 -0.64 1.15
N LEU A 433 -12.53 0.51 1.79
CA LEU A 433 -11.90 0.62 3.11
C LEU A 433 -12.68 -0.18 4.16
N ARG A 434 -14.02 -0.14 4.14
CA ARG A 434 -14.88 -0.93 5.04
C ARG A 434 -14.69 -2.43 4.83
N LEU A 435 -14.66 -2.89 3.59
CA LEU A 435 -14.44 -4.30 3.27
C LEU A 435 -13.05 -4.76 3.73
N ARG A 436 -12.01 -3.96 3.50
CA ARG A 436 -10.65 -4.26 3.91
C ARG A 436 -10.48 -4.26 5.44
N PHE A 437 -11.18 -3.37 6.16
CA PHE A 437 -11.21 -3.37 7.62
C PHE A 437 -11.71 -4.71 8.18
N PHE A 438 -12.87 -5.18 7.72
CA PHE A 438 -13.44 -6.44 8.20
C PHE A 438 -12.61 -7.65 7.74
N ALA A 439 -12.02 -7.62 6.54
CA ALA A 439 -11.09 -8.65 6.09
C ALA A 439 -9.85 -8.72 7.01
N CYS A 440 -9.26 -7.58 7.34
CA CYS A 440 -8.12 -7.51 8.25
C CYS A 440 -8.47 -8.07 9.63
N ARG A 441 -9.61 -7.68 10.18
CA ARG A 441 -10.09 -8.16 11.48
C ARG A 441 -10.34 -9.67 11.48
N THR A 442 -10.91 -10.21 10.40
CA THR A 442 -11.05 -11.66 10.21
C THR A 442 -9.70 -12.36 10.24
N ILE A 443 -8.70 -11.82 9.55
CA ILE A 443 -7.35 -12.40 9.49
C ILE A 443 -6.68 -12.39 10.88
N ILE A 444 -6.86 -11.30 11.65
CA ILE A 444 -6.30 -11.18 13.01
C ILE A 444 -6.86 -12.25 13.94
N TYR A 445 -8.17 -12.52 13.90
CA TYR A 445 -8.84 -13.47 14.81
C TYR A 445 -8.94 -14.90 14.28
N ARG A 446 -8.65 -15.16 13.01
CA ARG A 446 -8.72 -16.49 12.39
C ARG A 446 -7.93 -17.59 13.12
N PRO A 447 -6.77 -17.37 13.73
CA PRO A 447 -6.03 -18.42 14.45
C PRO A 447 -6.85 -19.11 15.55
N TYR A 448 -7.78 -18.40 16.18
CA TYR A 448 -8.66 -18.99 17.19
C TYR A 448 -9.66 -19.97 16.59
N ILE A 449 -10.20 -19.67 15.41
CA ILE A 449 -11.03 -20.62 14.65
C ILE A 449 -10.22 -21.88 14.31
N LEU A 450 -8.98 -21.70 13.84
CA LEU A 450 -8.10 -22.81 13.50
C LEU A 450 -7.80 -23.67 14.74
N ALA A 451 -7.52 -23.04 15.88
CA ALA A 451 -7.26 -23.74 17.13
C ALA A 451 -8.47 -24.58 17.62
N VAL A 452 -9.69 -24.06 17.46
CA VAL A 452 -10.93 -24.80 17.82
C VAL A 452 -11.18 -25.96 16.84
N LEU A 453 -10.91 -25.76 15.55
CA LEU A 453 -11.05 -26.83 14.56
C LEU A 453 -10.02 -27.96 14.76
N ASP A 454 -8.85 -27.64 15.27
CA ASP A 454 -7.82 -28.63 15.63
C ASP A 454 -8.13 -29.34 16.96
N ASN A 455 -8.64 -28.59 17.93
CA ASN A 455 -9.05 -29.10 19.24
C ASN A 455 -10.36 -28.47 19.71
N GLU A 456 -11.46 -29.20 19.57
CA GLU A 456 -12.80 -28.74 19.95
C GLU A 456 -12.91 -28.31 21.44
N GLN A 457 -12.07 -28.85 22.32
CA GLN A 457 -12.07 -28.46 23.74
C GLN A 457 -11.60 -27.01 23.94
N ALA A 458 -10.86 -26.42 23.00
CA ALA A 458 -10.40 -25.04 23.08
C ALA A 458 -11.56 -24.03 23.18
N ILE A 459 -12.75 -24.35 22.64
CA ILE A 459 -13.94 -23.49 22.71
C ILE A 459 -14.48 -23.30 24.15
N LEU A 460 -14.08 -24.17 25.09
CA LEU A 460 -14.47 -24.05 26.49
C LEU A 460 -13.80 -22.87 27.20
N ASP A 461 -12.67 -22.41 26.67
CA ASP A 461 -12.03 -21.20 27.15
C ASP A 461 -12.84 -19.97 26.71
N PRO A 462 -13.31 -19.14 27.67
CA PRO A 462 -14.11 -17.93 27.34
C PRO A 462 -13.38 -16.95 26.42
N ALA A 463 -12.04 -16.80 26.54
CA ALA A 463 -11.24 -15.89 25.71
C ALA A 463 -11.15 -16.40 24.27
N VAL A 464 -10.97 -17.71 24.09
CA VAL A 464 -10.98 -18.33 22.74
C VAL A 464 -12.34 -18.19 22.10
N ARG A 465 -13.42 -18.44 22.85
CA ARG A 465 -14.80 -18.29 22.35
C ARG A 465 -15.12 -16.85 21.92
N ASP A 466 -14.74 -15.85 22.74
CA ASP A 466 -14.91 -14.44 22.39
C ASP A 466 -14.15 -14.08 21.10
N SER A 467 -12.92 -14.54 20.99
CA SER A 467 -12.09 -14.31 19.80
C SER A 467 -12.65 -15.00 18.55
N CYS A 468 -13.19 -16.21 18.66
CA CYS A 468 -13.91 -16.88 17.57
C CYS A 468 -15.16 -16.10 17.17
N THR A 469 -15.92 -15.59 18.14
CA THR A 469 -17.11 -14.77 17.87
C THR A 469 -16.73 -13.51 17.09
N LYS A 470 -15.68 -12.80 17.49
CA LYS A 470 -15.18 -11.61 16.77
C LYS A 470 -14.75 -11.93 15.33
N CYS A 471 -14.10 -13.09 15.11
CA CYS A 471 -13.76 -13.54 13.76
C CYS A 471 -14.99 -13.77 12.89
N LEU A 472 -15.96 -14.50 13.41
CA LEU A 472 -17.19 -14.83 12.69
C LEU A 472 -18.04 -13.57 12.42
N GLU A 473 -18.17 -12.68 13.40
CA GLU A 473 -18.84 -11.40 13.22
C GLU A 473 -18.19 -10.54 12.14
N ALA A 474 -16.85 -10.43 12.14
CA ALA A 474 -16.13 -9.70 11.11
C ALA A 474 -16.38 -10.29 9.72
N SER A 475 -16.34 -11.62 9.59
CA SER A 475 -16.60 -12.33 8.33
C SER A 475 -18.03 -12.15 7.85
N ILE A 476 -19.01 -12.24 8.75
CA ILE A 476 -20.43 -12.01 8.44
C ILE A 476 -20.65 -10.55 7.98
N ARG A 477 -20.07 -9.58 8.69
CA ARG A 477 -20.14 -8.17 8.30
C ARG A 477 -19.53 -7.93 6.91
N GLN A 478 -18.39 -8.54 6.62
CA GLN A 478 -17.77 -8.43 5.29
C GLN A 478 -18.73 -8.95 4.20
N LEU A 479 -19.33 -10.13 4.40
CA LEU A 479 -20.30 -10.70 3.45
C LEU A 479 -21.57 -9.84 3.30
N GLU A 480 -22.10 -9.33 4.41
CA GLU A 480 -23.25 -8.41 4.40
C GLU A 480 -22.97 -7.13 3.61
N HIS A 481 -21.75 -6.59 3.71
CA HIS A 481 -21.37 -5.39 2.98
C HIS A 481 -21.13 -5.66 1.49
N ILE A 482 -20.59 -6.83 1.13
CA ILE A 482 -20.48 -7.24 -0.27
C ILE A 482 -21.85 -7.40 -0.92
N THR A 483 -22.80 -8.01 -0.20
CA THR A 483 -24.15 -8.25 -0.73
C THR A 483 -25.05 -7.01 -0.72
N ALA A 484 -24.68 -5.95 -0.02
CA ALA A 484 -25.40 -4.68 0.01
C ALA A 484 -25.00 -3.72 -1.12
N GLN A 485 -23.93 -4.01 -1.86
CA GLN A 485 -23.42 -3.25 -3.02
C GLN A 485 -24.02 -3.78 -4.31
#